data_5d603b81edcbf997bcc687f265420670
#
_entry.id   5d603b81edcbf997bcc687f265420670
#
_cell.length_a   1.000
_cell.length_b   1.000
_cell.length_c   1.000
_cell.angle_alpha   90.00
_cell.angle_beta   90.00
_cell.angle_gamma   90.00
#
_symmetry.space_group_name_H-M   'P 1'
#
loop_
_entity.id
_entity.type
_entity.pdbx_description
1 polymer ?
#
loop_
_entity_poly.entity_id
_entity_poly.type
_entity_poly.pdbx_seq_one_letter_code
_entity_poly.pdbx_strand_id
1 'polypeptide(L)'
;LLLLLPFFALSQATEPTNADAVFIKKLSDEILTNGKAYDLLYELTKKVGGRIAGSPAMYKAEAWGVNTFEQLGAPAVSKQACMVPRWVRGAGDFAKITHIDGKKQTKALDVLALGNSLGDGKKVEASLLAVQNFEELEKRKDEVKGKIVYFNNSFDATIVKTFEAYGKAGQYRRNGASQAAKYGAVGCIIRSLTSSTANDPHTGGMAYNDSFPKIPAQAVGPRDADYLWSLAKKSNTVKISMATHGHFLPDTTGHNIIAEIKGAQYPEEIITIGGHLDSWDVNEGAHDDGAGVVHTIEVMRALRAVGYQPKRTIRFVLFANEENGLRGGSAYAAAAKDKKEKHIFALESDEGGFTPRGFSFTAAPEKIAAAQRWLPLLKPYGTTSMDDVGGGADIGPLNRNLNTPLCGFLPDPQRYFDVHHARSDV
;
A
#
# COMPACT_ATOMS: atom_id res chain seq x y z
N LEU A 1 31.44 8.05 50.78
CA LEU A 1 30.79 7.37 49.67
C LEU A 1 29.97 8.41 48.90
N LEU A 2 30.55 9.04 47.84
CA LEU A 2 29.83 9.94 46.95
C LEU A 2 29.10 9.08 45.90
N LEU A 3 27.77 9.06 45.94
CA LEU A 3 26.93 8.48 44.88
C LEU A 3 26.90 9.46 43.72
N LEU A 4 27.63 9.14 42.65
CA LEU A 4 27.47 9.75 41.32
C LEU A 4 26.19 9.18 40.67
N LEU A 5 25.09 9.93 40.78
CA LEU A 5 23.90 9.69 39.96
C LEU A 5 24.22 10.12 38.52
N PRO A 6 23.96 9.27 37.50
CA PRO A 6 24.10 9.68 36.13
C PRO A 6 23.00 10.70 35.81
N PHE A 7 23.39 11.94 35.53
CA PHE A 7 22.52 12.91 34.89
C PHE A 7 22.20 12.41 33.48
N PHE A 8 21.06 11.77 33.32
CA PHE A 8 20.43 11.65 32.02
C PHE A 8 19.97 13.05 31.59
N ALA A 9 20.76 13.71 30.78
CA ALA A 9 20.32 14.89 30.07
C ALA A 9 19.21 14.46 29.12
N LEU A 10 17.96 14.59 29.55
CA LEU A 10 16.81 14.57 28.64
C LEU A 10 17.05 15.73 27.66
N SER A 11 17.46 15.41 26.45
CA SER A 11 17.49 16.37 25.36
C SER A 11 16.04 16.88 25.18
N GLN A 12 15.75 18.02 25.78
CA GLN A 12 14.51 18.73 25.54
C GLN A 12 14.47 19.06 24.06
N ALA A 13 13.41 18.61 23.37
CA ALA A 13 13.20 19.00 21.99
C ALA A 13 13.06 20.52 21.96
N THR A 14 13.91 21.18 21.17
CA THR A 14 13.92 22.63 21.02
C THR A 14 12.63 23.12 20.35
N GLU A 15 12.11 24.27 20.78
CA GLU A 15 11.00 24.93 20.10
C GLU A 15 11.41 25.35 18.70
N PRO A 16 10.49 25.26 17.70
CA PRO A 16 10.72 25.77 16.35
C PRO A 16 11.08 27.26 16.35
N THR A 17 12.04 27.63 15.54
CA THR A 17 12.60 28.99 15.48
C THR A 17 12.21 29.72 14.19
N ASN A 18 12.47 31.04 14.14
CA ASN A 18 12.35 31.80 12.90
C ASN A 18 13.30 31.31 11.82
N ALA A 19 14.47 30.77 12.17
CA ALA A 19 15.40 30.18 11.22
C ALA A 19 14.81 28.91 10.56
N ASP A 20 14.06 28.12 11.31
CA ASP A 20 13.37 26.94 10.77
C ASP A 20 12.25 27.35 9.79
N ALA A 21 11.48 28.39 10.10
CA ALA A 21 10.48 28.94 9.20
C ALA A 21 11.10 29.42 7.87
N VAL A 22 12.23 30.10 7.93
CA VAL A 22 12.98 30.57 6.75
C VAL A 22 13.50 29.38 5.95
N PHE A 23 13.99 28.35 6.60
CA PHE A 23 14.49 27.14 5.94
C PHE A 23 13.37 26.35 5.25
N ILE A 24 12.21 26.15 5.94
CA ILE A 24 11.03 25.49 5.36
C ILE A 24 10.56 26.25 4.13
N LYS A 25 10.49 27.61 4.21
CA LYS A 25 10.13 28.43 3.05
C LYS A 25 11.10 28.25 1.90
N LYS A 26 12.43 28.30 2.16
CA LYS A 26 13.46 28.09 1.13
C LYS A 26 13.30 26.73 0.44
N LEU A 27 13.01 25.67 1.21
CA LEU A 27 12.80 24.32 0.69
C LEU A 27 11.52 24.25 -0.17
N SER A 28 10.42 24.84 0.33
CA SER A 28 9.17 24.92 -0.40
C SER A 28 9.31 25.71 -1.72
N ASP A 29 9.98 26.87 -1.70
CA ASP A 29 10.23 27.67 -2.91
C ASP A 29 11.04 26.86 -3.93
N GLU A 30 12.06 26.11 -3.49
CA GLU A 30 12.87 25.25 -4.36
C GLU A 30 12.02 24.15 -5.01
N ILE A 31 11.18 23.47 -4.23
CA ILE A 31 10.31 22.38 -4.73
C ILE A 31 9.29 22.94 -5.71
N LEU A 32 8.63 24.07 -5.39
CA LEU A 32 7.60 24.64 -6.23
C LEU A 32 8.14 25.26 -7.53
N THR A 33 9.40 25.71 -7.52
CA THR A 33 10.03 26.36 -8.70
C THR A 33 10.77 25.39 -9.59
N ASN A 34 11.50 24.43 -9.00
CA ASN A 34 12.44 23.56 -9.70
C ASN A 34 12.12 22.07 -9.52
N GLY A 35 10.99 21.74 -8.89
CA GLY A 35 10.61 20.37 -8.59
C GLY A 35 10.52 19.48 -9.81
N LYS A 36 10.85 18.20 -9.62
CA LYS A 36 10.87 17.17 -10.67
C LYS A 36 9.85 16.06 -10.43
N ALA A 37 9.09 16.13 -9.33
CA ALA A 37 8.19 15.05 -8.93
C ALA A 37 7.20 14.65 -10.04
N TYR A 38 6.59 15.62 -10.74
CA TYR A 38 5.64 15.33 -11.82
C TYR A 38 6.31 14.65 -13.02
N ASP A 39 7.45 15.16 -13.47
CA ASP A 39 8.17 14.58 -14.60
C ASP A 39 8.65 13.16 -14.28
N LEU A 40 9.13 12.93 -13.06
CA LEU A 40 9.56 11.62 -12.57
C LEU A 40 8.39 10.65 -12.44
N LEU A 41 7.24 11.12 -11.94
CA LEU A 41 6.03 10.31 -11.87
C LEU A 41 5.56 9.92 -13.27
N TYR A 42 5.55 10.86 -14.22
CA TYR A 42 5.23 10.58 -15.61
C TYR A 42 6.17 9.53 -16.23
N GLU A 43 7.47 9.60 -15.94
CA GLU A 43 8.41 8.58 -16.40
C GLU A 43 8.12 7.21 -15.81
N LEU A 44 7.92 7.12 -14.51
CA LEU A 44 7.63 5.86 -13.84
C LEU A 44 6.32 5.24 -14.33
N THR A 45 5.27 6.03 -14.45
CA THR A 45 3.94 5.55 -14.82
C THR A 45 3.84 5.27 -16.32
N LYS A 46 4.25 6.19 -17.20
CA LYS A 46 4.04 6.07 -18.65
C LYS A 46 5.13 5.27 -19.37
N LYS A 47 6.36 5.21 -18.84
CA LYS A 47 7.45 4.44 -19.48
C LYS A 47 7.66 3.06 -18.87
N VAL A 48 7.28 2.86 -17.61
CA VAL A 48 7.37 1.55 -16.93
C VAL A 48 5.99 0.93 -16.76
N GLY A 49 5.03 1.66 -16.20
CA GLY A 49 3.65 1.21 -15.97
C GLY A 49 3.51 0.27 -14.78
N GLY A 50 2.52 -0.62 -14.84
CA GLY A 50 2.25 -1.62 -13.82
C GLY A 50 3.45 -2.52 -13.56
N ARG A 51 3.91 -2.58 -12.29
CA ARG A 51 5.23 -3.09 -11.92
C ARG A 51 5.20 -3.98 -10.68
N ILE A 52 4.33 -5.00 -10.72
CA ILE A 52 4.24 -5.96 -9.60
C ILE A 52 5.60 -6.64 -9.35
N ALA A 53 5.91 -6.92 -8.10
CA ALA A 53 7.18 -7.51 -7.69
C ALA A 53 7.54 -8.79 -8.49
N GLY A 54 8.83 -8.92 -8.88
CA GLY A 54 9.33 -10.05 -9.67
C GLY A 54 8.95 -10.01 -11.16
N SER A 55 8.24 -8.98 -11.63
CA SER A 55 7.93 -8.79 -13.05
C SER A 55 9.08 -8.10 -13.81
N PRO A 56 9.14 -8.25 -15.15
CA PRO A 56 10.09 -7.50 -15.96
C PRO A 56 9.94 -5.97 -15.80
N ALA A 57 8.73 -5.47 -15.57
CA ALA A 57 8.46 -4.04 -15.34
C ALA A 57 9.07 -3.59 -14.01
N MET A 58 8.98 -4.40 -12.94
CA MET A 58 9.63 -4.06 -11.67
C MET A 58 11.14 -3.92 -11.80
N TYR A 59 11.82 -4.81 -12.54
CA TYR A 59 13.26 -4.65 -12.78
C TYR A 59 13.61 -3.38 -13.57
N LYS A 60 12.73 -2.93 -14.46
CA LYS A 60 12.89 -1.62 -15.13
C LYS A 60 12.71 -0.48 -14.14
N ALA A 61 11.74 -0.58 -13.21
CA ALA A 61 11.55 0.40 -12.15
C ALA A 61 12.76 0.48 -11.21
N GLU A 62 13.31 -0.67 -10.80
CA GLU A 62 14.55 -0.70 -10.00
C GLU A 62 15.71 0.01 -10.70
N ALA A 63 15.93 -0.27 -12.00
CA ALA A 63 16.96 0.38 -12.78
C ALA A 63 16.71 1.90 -12.94
N TRP A 64 15.45 2.28 -13.16
CA TRP A 64 15.01 3.68 -13.21
C TRP A 64 15.30 4.38 -11.87
N GLY A 65 14.95 3.77 -10.74
CA GLY A 65 15.18 4.33 -9.41
C GLY A 65 16.67 4.59 -9.12
N VAL A 66 17.55 3.62 -9.46
CA VAL A 66 19.01 3.80 -9.35
C VAL A 66 19.48 4.99 -10.20
N ASN A 67 19.15 4.96 -11.49
CA ASN A 67 19.57 6.01 -12.44
C ASN A 67 19.05 7.40 -12.02
N THR A 68 17.82 7.48 -11.53
CA THR A 68 17.20 8.73 -11.07
C THR A 68 17.93 9.31 -9.87
N PHE A 69 18.21 8.50 -8.85
CA PHE A 69 19.00 8.96 -7.70
C PHE A 69 20.40 9.43 -8.09
N GLU A 70 21.08 8.68 -8.97
CA GLU A 70 22.42 9.05 -9.47
C GLU A 70 22.39 10.36 -10.26
N GLN A 71 21.45 10.52 -11.20
CA GLN A 71 21.29 11.73 -12.01
C GLN A 71 20.96 12.98 -11.18
N LEU A 72 20.20 12.81 -10.10
CA LEU A 72 19.89 13.87 -9.16
C LEU A 72 21.01 14.10 -8.13
N GLY A 73 22.14 13.41 -8.31
CA GLY A 73 23.37 13.62 -7.56
C GLY A 73 23.37 13.03 -6.16
N ALA A 74 22.64 11.94 -5.91
CA ALA A 74 22.76 11.23 -4.64
C ALA A 74 24.22 10.82 -4.39
N PRO A 75 24.79 11.11 -3.19
CA PRO A 75 26.21 10.80 -2.92
C PRO A 75 26.53 9.30 -2.89
N ALA A 76 25.54 8.48 -2.57
CA ALA A 76 25.65 7.03 -2.55
C ALA A 76 24.31 6.42 -2.94
N VAL A 77 24.34 5.46 -3.88
CA VAL A 77 23.18 4.67 -4.29
C VAL A 77 23.53 3.18 -4.18
N SER A 78 22.65 2.39 -3.66
CA SER A 78 22.84 0.94 -3.50
C SER A 78 21.55 0.18 -3.73
N LYS A 79 21.68 -1.11 -4.05
CA LYS A 79 20.57 -2.08 -4.15
C LYS A 79 20.68 -3.07 -2.98
N GLN A 80 19.59 -3.21 -2.23
CA GLN A 80 19.49 -4.22 -1.18
C GLN A 80 18.60 -5.36 -1.66
N ALA A 81 19.17 -6.53 -1.86
CA ALA A 81 18.46 -7.71 -2.33
C ALA A 81 17.46 -8.23 -1.29
N CYS A 82 16.29 -8.65 -1.77
CA CYS A 82 15.30 -9.40 -1.02
C CYS A 82 14.62 -10.44 -1.92
N MET A 83 14.24 -11.59 -1.35
CA MET A 83 13.46 -12.59 -2.09
C MET A 83 12.00 -12.16 -2.14
N VAL A 84 11.44 -12.07 -3.33
CA VAL A 84 10.05 -11.66 -3.55
C VAL A 84 9.24 -12.75 -4.25
N PRO A 85 7.94 -12.90 -3.95
CA PRO A 85 7.08 -13.81 -4.66
C PRO A 85 6.91 -13.33 -6.11
N ARG A 86 6.84 -14.29 -7.03
CA ARG A 86 6.61 -14.01 -8.44
C ARG A 86 5.23 -14.48 -8.85
N TRP A 87 4.22 -13.69 -8.50
CA TRP A 87 2.86 -13.96 -8.94
C TRP A 87 2.58 -13.34 -10.31
N VAL A 88 1.88 -14.10 -11.15
CA VAL A 88 1.46 -13.69 -12.49
C VAL A 88 -0.05 -13.84 -12.58
N ARG A 89 -0.74 -12.76 -12.96
CA ARG A 89 -2.20 -12.76 -13.11
C ARG A 89 -2.68 -13.70 -14.20
N GLY A 90 -1.92 -13.79 -15.30
CA GLY A 90 -2.37 -14.44 -16.51
C GLY A 90 -3.36 -13.58 -17.30
N ALA A 91 -4.02 -14.17 -18.28
CA ALA A 91 -4.96 -13.49 -19.15
C ALA A 91 -6.28 -14.24 -19.24
N GLY A 92 -7.40 -13.51 -19.41
CA GLY A 92 -8.71 -14.10 -19.66
C GLY A 92 -9.56 -14.34 -18.41
N ASP A 93 -9.25 -13.68 -17.28
CA ASP A 93 -10.12 -13.69 -16.11
C ASP A 93 -11.52 -13.19 -16.46
N PHE A 94 -12.55 -13.89 -16.01
CA PHE A 94 -13.93 -13.48 -16.23
C PHE A 94 -14.86 -13.95 -15.11
N ALA A 95 -15.97 -13.24 -14.94
CA ALA A 95 -17.17 -13.75 -14.28
C ALA A 95 -18.41 -13.32 -15.07
N LYS A 96 -19.40 -14.20 -15.11
CA LYS A 96 -20.70 -13.90 -15.74
C LYS A 96 -21.83 -14.65 -15.09
N ILE A 97 -23.00 -14.03 -15.01
CA ILE A 97 -24.24 -14.70 -14.71
C ILE A 97 -24.61 -15.61 -15.88
N THR A 98 -25.05 -16.82 -15.63
CA THR A 98 -25.46 -17.77 -16.68
C THR A 98 -26.94 -18.13 -16.58
N HIS A 99 -27.52 -18.20 -15.37
CA HIS A 99 -28.92 -18.50 -15.14
C HIS A 99 -29.48 -17.73 -13.94
N ILE A 100 -30.76 -17.39 -14.03
CA ILE A 100 -31.55 -16.85 -12.92
C ILE A 100 -32.84 -17.69 -12.86
N ASP A 101 -33.13 -18.30 -11.69
CA ASP A 101 -34.27 -19.15 -11.43
C ASP A 101 -34.51 -20.22 -12.54
N GLY A 102 -33.39 -20.87 -12.95
CA GLY A 102 -33.37 -21.89 -13.99
C GLY A 102 -33.44 -21.37 -15.42
N LYS A 103 -33.76 -20.10 -15.64
CA LYS A 103 -33.79 -19.49 -16.99
C LYS A 103 -32.41 -19.03 -17.39
N LYS A 104 -31.99 -19.37 -18.61
CA LYS A 104 -30.74 -18.89 -19.19
C LYS A 104 -30.76 -17.38 -19.33
N GLN A 105 -29.80 -16.71 -18.72
CA GLN A 105 -29.60 -15.27 -18.82
C GLN A 105 -28.11 -14.98 -18.71
N THR A 106 -27.52 -14.38 -19.75
CA THR A 106 -26.08 -14.10 -19.75
C THR A 106 -25.83 -12.63 -19.54
N LYS A 107 -25.09 -12.30 -18.46
CA LYS A 107 -24.57 -10.95 -18.20
C LYS A 107 -23.12 -11.06 -17.72
N ALA A 108 -22.20 -10.45 -18.46
CA ALA A 108 -20.82 -10.30 -18.00
C ALA A 108 -20.77 -9.34 -16.81
N LEU A 109 -19.85 -9.62 -15.88
CA LEU A 109 -19.54 -8.78 -14.74
C LEU A 109 -18.13 -8.21 -14.95
N ASP A 110 -17.92 -6.97 -14.56
CA ASP A 110 -16.58 -6.39 -14.55
C ASP A 110 -15.83 -6.88 -13.31
N VAL A 111 -14.77 -7.64 -13.54
CA VAL A 111 -14.01 -8.31 -12.48
C VAL A 111 -12.51 -8.19 -12.70
N LEU A 112 -11.77 -8.29 -11.60
CA LEU A 112 -10.33 -8.53 -11.56
C LEU A 112 -10.04 -9.69 -10.60
N ALA A 113 -9.17 -10.64 -10.99
CA ALA A 113 -8.64 -11.58 -10.02
C ALA A 113 -7.94 -10.83 -8.89
N LEU A 114 -8.12 -11.30 -7.66
CA LEU A 114 -7.38 -10.77 -6.53
C LEU A 114 -5.89 -11.12 -6.66
N GLY A 115 -5.03 -10.24 -6.18
CA GLY A 115 -3.61 -10.49 -6.09
C GLY A 115 -3.32 -11.74 -5.27
N ASN A 116 -2.40 -12.59 -5.73
CA ASN A 116 -2.10 -13.92 -5.19
C ASN A 116 -3.22 -14.97 -5.38
N SER A 117 -4.35 -14.63 -6.04
CA SER A 117 -5.36 -15.63 -6.40
C SER A 117 -4.81 -16.66 -7.37
N LEU A 118 -5.17 -17.91 -7.17
CA LEU A 118 -4.77 -19.03 -8.02
C LEU A 118 -5.92 -19.46 -8.93
N GLY A 119 -5.55 -19.90 -10.13
CA GLY A 119 -6.47 -20.52 -11.08
C GLY A 119 -5.72 -21.10 -12.27
N ASP A 120 -6.25 -22.16 -12.83
CA ASP A 120 -5.68 -22.88 -14.00
C ASP A 120 -6.46 -22.57 -15.30
N GLY A 121 -7.28 -21.51 -15.27
CA GLY A 121 -8.17 -21.15 -16.37
C GLY A 121 -9.41 -22.03 -16.51
N LYS A 122 -9.54 -23.09 -15.71
CA LYS A 122 -10.74 -23.90 -15.75
C LYS A 122 -11.95 -23.15 -15.24
N LYS A 123 -13.00 -23.26 -16.01
CA LYS A 123 -14.28 -22.66 -15.69
C LYS A 123 -14.93 -23.33 -14.49
N VAL A 124 -15.23 -22.55 -13.47
CA VAL A 124 -16.11 -22.92 -12.38
C VAL A 124 -17.51 -22.37 -12.65
N GLU A 125 -18.54 -23.23 -12.60
CA GLU A 125 -19.94 -22.78 -12.71
C GLU A 125 -20.74 -23.33 -11.54
N ALA A 126 -21.30 -22.44 -10.71
CA ALA A 126 -22.04 -22.82 -9.50
C ALA A 126 -23.10 -21.77 -9.14
N SER A 127 -24.00 -22.15 -8.24
CA SER A 127 -24.94 -21.21 -7.66
C SER A 127 -24.24 -20.24 -6.73
N LEU A 128 -24.67 -19.00 -6.73
CA LEU A 128 -24.19 -17.93 -5.87
C LEU A 128 -24.76 -18.07 -4.46
N LEU A 129 -23.92 -17.88 -3.45
CA LEU A 129 -24.30 -17.62 -2.07
C LEU A 129 -23.79 -16.23 -1.68
N ALA A 130 -24.68 -15.26 -1.54
CA ALA A 130 -24.31 -13.90 -1.17
C ALA A 130 -24.43 -13.73 0.36
N VAL A 131 -23.37 -13.17 0.96
CA VAL A 131 -23.28 -12.85 2.39
C VAL A 131 -22.64 -11.48 2.59
N GLN A 132 -22.93 -10.84 3.71
CA GLN A 132 -22.35 -9.54 4.03
C GLN A 132 -20.99 -9.65 4.76
N ASN A 133 -20.83 -10.67 5.61
CA ASN A 133 -19.70 -10.80 6.50
C ASN A 133 -19.42 -12.27 6.86
N PHE A 134 -18.35 -12.51 7.62
CA PHE A 134 -17.97 -13.84 8.06
C PHE A 134 -18.94 -14.45 9.07
N GLU A 135 -19.64 -13.64 9.84
CA GLU A 135 -20.66 -14.11 10.79
C GLU A 135 -21.88 -14.68 10.04
N GLU A 136 -22.32 -14.02 8.97
CA GLU A 136 -23.39 -14.55 8.12
C GLU A 136 -22.94 -15.81 7.38
N LEU A 137 -21.68 -15.85 6.89
CA LEU A 137 -21.11 -17.05 6.28
C LEU A 137 -21.15 -18.24 7.27
N GLU A 138 -20.72 -18.02 8.53
CA GLU A 138 -20.73 -19.07 9.56
C GLU A 138 -22.15 -19.56 9.87
N LYS A 139 -23.13 -18.64 9.98
CA LYS A 139 -24.53 -18.99 10.19
C LYS A 139 -25.12 -19.84 9.06
N ARG A 140 -24.59 -19.64 7.84
CA ARG A 140 -25.07 -20.28 6.61
C ARG A 140 -24.09 -21.33 6.06
N LYS A 141 -23.19 -21.82 6.88
CA LYS A 141 -22.11 -22.74 6.48
C LYS A 141 -22.58 -24.01 5.74
N ASP A 142 -23.75 -24.54 6.13
CA ASP A 142 -24.33 -25.75 5.54
C ASP A 142 -24.82 -25.51 4.10
N GLU A 143 -25.03 -24.25 3.69
CA GLU A 143 -25.41 -23.86 2.33
C GLU A 143 -24.20 -23.67 1.39
N VAL A 144 -22.96 -23.58 1.92
CA VAL A 144 -21.78 -23.13 1.17
C VAL A 144 -21.23 -24.16 0.19
N LYS A 145 -21.33 -25.45 0.54
CA LYS A 145 -20.70 -26.52 -0.25
C LYS A 145 -21.13 -26.48 -1.73
N GLY A 146 -20.11 -26.40 -2.60
CA GLY A 146 -20.30 -26.34 -4.06
C GLY A 146 -20.83 -25.01 -4.58
N LYS A 147 -20.81 -23.93 -3.80
CA LYS A 147 -21.27 -22.59 -4.20
C LYS A 147 -20.10 -21.69 -4.54
N ILE A 148 -20.38 -20.62 -5.29
CA ILE A 148 -19.53 -19.42 -5.36
C ILE A 148 -20.05 -18.48 -4.27
N VAL A 149 -19.18 -18.14 -3.31
CA VAL A 149 -19.51 -17.20 -2.23
C VAL A 149 -19.21 -15.79 -2.68
N TYR A 150 -20.19 -14.90 -2.49
CA TYR A 150 -20.06 -13.48 -2.75
C TYR A 150 -20.16 -12.68 -1.44
N PHE A 151 -19.08 -11.98 -1.07
CA PHE A 151 -19.05 -11.06 0.05
C PHE A 151 -19.43 -9.64 -0.40
N ASN A 152 -20.60 -9.15 0.05
CA ASN A 152 -21.07 -7.79 -0.23
C ASN A 152 -20.77 -6.83 0.92
N ASN A 153 -19.54 -6.79 1.40
CA ASN A 153 -19.15 -5.83 2.43
C ASN A 153 -18.74 -4.52 1.75
N SER A 154 -19.61 -3.53 1.76
CA SER A 154 -19.34 -2.19 1.21
C SER A 154 -18.57 -1.34 2.20
N PHE A 155 -17.86 -0.33 1.69
CA PHE A 155 -17.35 0.76 2.51
C PHE A 155 -18.48 1.42 3.26
N ASP A 156 -18.25 1.71 4.54
CA ASP A 156 -19.18 2.50 5.35
C ASP A 156 -18.97 3.98 5.03
N ALA A 157 -19.88 4.56 4.26
CA ALA A 157 -19.84 5.95 3.82
C ALA A 157 -19.97 6.97 4.97
N THR A 158 -20.29 6.53 6.19
CA THR A 158 -20.32 7.41 7.37
C THR A 158 -18.95 7.60 8.00
N ILE A 159 -17.97 6.80 7.61
CA ILE A 159 -16.59 6.88 8.10
C ILE A 159 -15.81 7.90 7.27
N VAL A 160 -15.56 9.07 7.84
CA VAL A 160 -14.83 10.16 7.18
C VAL A 160 -13.37 9.81 6.92
N LYS A 161 -12.71 9.11 7.86
CA LYS A 161 -11.36 8.56 7.68
C LYS A 161 -11.43 7.29 6.84
N THR A 162 -11.30 7.42 5.54
CA THR A 162 -11.54 6.32 4.59
C THR A 162 -10.65 5.09 4.81
N PHE A 163 -9.43 5.27 5.33
CA PHE A 163 -8.55 4.15 5.72
C PHE A 163 -9.12 3.31 6.87
N GLU A 164 -9.95 3.86 7.76
CA GLU A 164 -10.67 3.06 8.76
C GLU A 164 -11.73 2.18 8.10
N ALA A 165 -12.45 2.70 7.11
CA ALA A 165 -13.41 1.92 6.33
C ALA A 165 -12.70 0.80 5.55
N TYR A 166 -11.55 1.11 4.93
CA TYR A 166 -10.71 0.14 4.25
C TYR A 166 -10.20 -0.95 5.20
N GLY A 167 -9.70 -0.59 6.37
CA GLY A 167 -9.24 -1.53 7.40
C GLY A 167 -10.33 -2.53 7.81
N LYS A 168 -11.58 -2.06 7.98
CA LYS A 168 -12.73 -2.91 8.32
C LYS A 168 -13.12 -3.86 7.18
N ALA A 169 -13.13 -3.37 5.94
CA ALA A 169 -13.53 -4.15 4.77
C ALA A 169 -12.40 -5.07 4.25
N GLY A 170 -11.15 -4.72 4.44
CA GLY A 170 -9.97 -5.39 3.90
C GLY A 170 -9.84 -6.88 4.27
N GLN A 171 -10.40 -7.29 5.41
CA GLN A 171 -10.39 -8.69 5.83
C GLN A 171 -11.12 -9.63 4.85
N TYR A 172 -12.17 -9.13 4.17
CA TYR A 172 -12.94 -9.94 3.20
C TYR A 172 -12.13 -10.18 1.93
N ARG A 173 -11.34 -9.19 1.49
CA ARG A 173 -10.38 -9.37 0.40
C ARG A 173 -9.28 -10.35 0.80
N ARG A 174 -8.64 -10.14 1.96
CA ARG A 174 -7.50 -10.95 2.38
C ARG A 174 -7.86 -12.40 2.66
N ASN A 175 -8.97 -12.66 3.34
CA ASN A 175 -9.28 -13.98 3.91
C ASN A 175 -10.54 -14.62 3.32
N GLY A 176 -11.34 -13.89 2.52
CA GLY A 176 -12.66 -14.35 2.05
C GLY A 176 -12.63 -15.69 1.33
N ALA A 177 -11.68 -15.90 0.43
CA ALA A 177 -11.54 -17.16 -0.30
C ALA A 177 -11.28 -18.34 0.65
N SER A 178 -10.37 -18.18 1.62
CA SER A 178 -10.07 -19.24 2.62
C SER A 178 -11.24 -19.51 3.55
N GLN A 179 -11.95 -18.47 3.99
CA GLN A 179 -13.12 -18.63 4.84
C GLN A 179 -14.29 -19.33 4.12
N ALA A 180 -14.48 -19.02 2.83
CA ALA A 180 -15.47 -19.71 2.01
C ALA A 180 -15.05 -21.17 1.71
N ALA A 181 -13.78 -21.40 1.37
CA ALA A 181 -13.24 -22.74 1.09
C ALA A 181 -13.32 -23.68 2.29
N LYS A 182 -13.21 -23.15 3.52
CA LYS A 182 -13.40 -23.89 4.78
C LYS A 182 -14.71 -24.69 4.80
N TYR A 183 -15.75 -24.17 4.18
CA TYR A 183 -17.09 -24.79 4.11
C TYR A 183 -17.40 -25.41 2.75
N GLY A 184 -16.39 -25.54 1.87
CA GLY A 184 -16.50 -26.23 0.59
C GLY A 184 -17.00 -25.36 -0.58
N ALA A 185 -16.82 -24.04 -0.51
CA ALA A 185 -17.03 -23.17 -1.66
C ALA A 185 -16.05 -23.54 -2.80
N VAL A 186 -16.46 -23.27 -4.04
CA VAL A 186 -15.67 -23.56 -5.26
C VAL A 186 -15.14 -22.30 -5.95
N GLY A 187 -15.54 -21.12 -5.48
CA GLY A 187 -15.07 -19.81 -5.92
C GLY A 187 -15.47 -18.72 -4.94
N CYS A 188 -14.82 -17.57 -5.02
CA CYS A 188 -15.07 -16.42 -4.16
C CYS A 188 -15.12 -15.14 -5.00
N ILE A 189 -16.13 -14.32 -4.76
CA ILE A 189 -16.23 -12.97 -5.33
C ILE A 189 -16.35 -12.00 -4.15
N ILE A 190 -15.64 -10.88 -4.20
CA ILE A 190 -15.76 -9.81 -3.22
C ILE A 190 -16.19 -8.51 -3.89
N ARG A 191 -16.97 -7.69 -3.20
CA ARG A 191 -17.20 -6.31 -3.57
C ARG A 191 -15.88 -5.54 -3.50
N SER A 192 -15.59 -4.72 -4.48
CA SER A 192 -14.43 -3.83 -4.47
C SER A 192 -14.40 -2.91 -3.27
N LEU A 193 -13.20 -2.71 -2.71
CA LEU A 193 -12.99 -1.89 -1.51
C LEU A 193 -12.86 -0.42 -1.89
N THR A 194 -13.99 0.20 -2.16
CA THR A 194 -14.08 1.60 -2.60
C THR A 194 -15.43 2.21 -2.23
N SER A 195 -15.45 3.54 -2.11
CA SER A 195 -16.67 4.36 -2.05
C SER A 195 -17.09 4.89 -3.42
N SER A 196 -16.30 4.66 -4.47
CA SER A 196 -16.61 5.09 -5.84
C SER A 196 -17.91 4.49 -6.35
N THR A 197 -18.61 5.24 -7.19
CA THR A 197 -19.79 4.79 -7.94
C THR A 197 -19.43 4.29 -9.35
N ALA A 198 -18.17 4.35 -9.75
CA ALA A 198 -17.68 3.74 -10.97
C ALA A 198 -17.78 2.21 -10.90
N ASN A 199 -17.92 1.53 -12.04
CA ASN A 199 -17.94 0.06 -12.06
C ASN A 199 -16.54 -0.50 -12.33
N ASP A 200 -15.50 0.08 -11.72
CA ASP A 200 -14.13 -0.40 -11.84
C ASP A 200 -13.83 -1.36 -10.68
N PRO A 201 -13.43 -2.62 -10.95
CA PRO A 201 -13.07 -3.55 -9.88
C PRO A 201 -11.68 -3.21 -9.32
N HIS A 202 -11.55 -3.29 -7.99
CA HIS A 202 -10.32 -3.07 -7.26
C HIS A 202 -9.71 -4.39 -6.83
N THR A 203 -8.50 -4.69 -7.28
CA THR A 203 -7.73 -5.86 -6.89
C THR A 203 -7.13 -5.72 -5.49
N GLY A 204 -6.02 -6.33 -5.22
CA GLY A 204 -5.25 -6.25 -3.97
C GLY A 204 -4.92 -7.62 -3.42
N GLY A 205 -3.90 -7.69 -2.58
CA GLY A 205 -3.37 -8.92 -2.03
C GLY A 205 -4.37 -9.72 -1.20
N MET A 206 -4.39 -11.03 -1.43
CA MET A 206 -5.08 -12.01 -0.60
C MET A 206 -4.12 -13.08 -0.10
N ALA A 207 -4.54 -13.83 0.92
CA ALA A 207 -3.78 -14.96 1.45
C ALA A 207 -4.65 -16.22 1.48
N TYR A 208 -4.06 -17.35 1.05
CA TYR A 208 -4.64 -18.66 1.28
C TYR A 208 -4.20 -19.23 2.62
N ASN A 209 -5.13 -19.85 3.33
CA ASN A 209 -4.82 -20.72 4.45
C ASN A 209 -4.59 -22.13 3.88
N ASP A 210 -3.40 -22.68 4.10
CA ASP A 210 -3.00 -24.01 3.55
C ASP A 210 -3.83 -25.19 4.08
N SER A 211 -4.61 -24.98 5.15
CA SER A 211 -5.55 -26.00 5.67
C SER A 211 -6.80 -26.17 4.80
N PHE A 212 -7.03 -25.31 3.80
CA PHE A 212 -8.24 -25.32 2.97
C PHE A 212 -7.90 -25.32 1.49
N PRO A 213 -8.81 -25.82 0.61
CA PRO A 213 -8.62 -25.74 -0.83
C PRO A 213 -8.39 -24.31 -1.30
N LYS A 214 -7.46 -24.12 -2.24
CA LYS A 214 -7.17 -22.83 -2.86
C LYS A 214 -8.16 -22.63 -4.02
N ILE A 215 -9.19 -21.84 -3.80
CA ILE A 215 -10.25 -21.55 -4.77
C ILE A 215 -9.99 -20.23 -5.51
N PRO A 216 -10.46 -20.06 -6.76
CA PRO A 216 -10.34 -18.81 -7.49
C PRO A 216 -11.09 -17.68 -6.78
N ALA A 217 -10.49 -16.48 -6.76
CA ALA A 217 -11.04 -15.31 -6.08
C ALA A 217 -10.91 -14.06 -6.95
N GLN A 218 -12.00 -13.28 -7.05
CA GLN A 218 -12.10 -12.07 -7.87
C GLN A 218 -12.77 -10.95 -7.08
N ALA A 219 -12.36 -9.70 -7.36
CA ALA A 219 -13.13 -8.51 -7.02
C ALA A 219 -14.10 -8.19 -8.15
N VAL A 220 -15.27 -7.68 -7.81
CA VAL A 220 -16.30 -7.20 -8.73
C VAL A 220 -16.52 -5.70 -8.55
N GLY A 221 -16.72 -4.96 -9.64
CA GLY A 221 -16.99 -3.53 -9.61
C GLY A 221 -18.28 -3.18 -8.82
N PRO A 222 -18.35 -1.99 -8.21
CA PRO A 222 -19.42 -1.62 -7.28
C PRO A 222 -20.85 -1.76 -7.83
N ARG A 223 -21.08 -1.37 -9.08
CA ARG A 223 -22.42 -1.49 -9.71
C ARG A 223 -22.82 -2.93 -9.94
N ASP A 224 -21.90 -3.77 -10.41
CA ASP A 224 -22.17 -5.20 -10.59
C ASP A 224 -22.31 -5.90 -9.26
N ALA A 225 -21.62 -5.44 -8.21
CA ALA A 225 -21.78 -5.89 -6.84
C ALA A 225 -23.22 -5.61 -6.33
N ASP A 226 -23.72 -4.39 -6.52
CA ASP A 226 -25.11 -4.03 -6.14
C ASP A 226 -26.13 -4.85 -6.94
N TYR A 227 -25.86 -5.08 -8.22
CA TYR A 227 -26.72 -5.90 -9.06
C TYR A 227 -26.76 -7.36 -8.58
N LEU A 228 -25.62 -7.98 -8.29
CA LEU A 228 -25.54 -9.33 -7.74
C LEU A 228 -26.27 -9.45 -6.40
N TRP A 229 -26.07 -8.47 -5.52
CA TRP A 229 -26.75 -8.42 -4.23
C TRP A 229 -28.29 -8.36 -4.38
N SER A 230 -28.75 -7.48 -5.28
CA SER A 230 -30.18 -7.36 -5.58
C SER A 230 -30.77 -8.67 -6.11
N LEU A 231 -30.05 -9.33 -7.04
CA LEU A 231 -30.48 -10.63 -7.59
C LEU A 231 -30.53 -11.71 -6.51
N ALA A 232 -29.50 -11.81 -5.68
CA ALA A 232 -29.44 -12.79 -4.60
C ALA A 232 -30.58 -12.65 -3.58
N LYS A 233 -31.15 -11.44 -3.44
CA LYS A 233 -32.34 -11.21 -2.58
C LYS A 233 -33.68 -11.48 -3.27
N LYS A 234 -33.74 -11.34 -4.58
CA LYS A 234 -34.99 -11.42 -5.35
C LYS A 234 -35.23 -12.76 -6.03
N SER A 235 -34.16 -13.54 -6.23
CA SER A 235 -34.20 -14.81 -6.96
C SER A 235 -33.90 -15.98 -6.03
N ASN A 236 -34.52 -17.14 -6.32
CA ASN A 236 -34.24 -18.36 -5.57
C ASN A 236 -32.84 -18.91 -5.90
N THR A 237 -32.42 -18.77 -7.16
CA THR A 237 -31.08 -19.23 -7.61
C THR A 237 -30.48 -18.29 -8.66
N VAL A 238 -29.22 -17.95 -8.46
CA VAL A 238 -28.37 -17.25 -9.44
C VAL A 238 -27.16 -18.13 -9.72
N LYS A 239 -26.90 -18.51 -10.97
CA LYS A 239 -25.67 -19.24 -11.34
C LYS A 239 -24.65 -18.29 -11.93
N ILE A 240 -23.42 -18.43 -11.46
CA ILE A 240 -22.23 -17.70 -11.94
C ILE A 240 -21.27 -18.69 -12.57
N SER A 241 -20.68 -18.27 -13.68
CA SER A 241 -19.51 -18.92 -14.28
C SER A 241 -18.33 -17.99 -14.17
N MET A 242 -17.20 -18.44 -13.62
CA MET A 242 -15.98 -17.65 -13.43
C MET A 242 -14.72 -18.47 -13.72
N ALA A 243 -13.63 -17.81 -14.04
CA ALA A 243 -12.29 -18.38 -14.11
C ALA A 243 -11.23 -17.33 -13.76
N THR A 244 -10.13 -17.77 -13.14
CA THR A 244 -8.90 -17.00 -12.94
C THR A 244 -7.71 -17.75 -13.52
N HIS A 245 -6.63 -17.02 -13.82
CA HIS A 245 -5.42 -17.58 -14.45
C HIS A 245 -4.17 -17.32 -13.62
N GLY A 246 -4.35 -16.73 -12.43
CA GLY A 246 -3.25 -16.39 -11.53
C GLY A 246 -2.46 -17.61 -11.08
N HIS A 247 -1.14 -17.49 -11.08
CA HIS A 247 -0.23 -18.56 -10.62
C HIS A 247 1.08 -17.97 -10.13
N PHE A 248 1.78 -18.73 -9.30
CA PHE A 248 3.13 -18.40 -8.86
C PHE A 248 4.17 -19.09 -9.74
N LEU A 249 5.18 -18.34 -10.11
CA LEU A 249 6.47 -18.84 -10.56
C LEU A 249 7.41 -18.93 -9.35
N PRO A 250 8.59 -19.60 -9.48
CA PRO A 250 9.57 -19.57 -8.39
C PRO A 250 9.90 -18.16 -7.94
N ASP A 251 10.05 -17.96 -6.63
CA ASP A 251 10.48 -16.70 -6.06
C ASP A 251 11.76 -16.20 -6.72
N THR A 252 11.92 -14.90 -6.77
CA THR A 252 13.06 -14.25 -7.43
C THR A 252 13.66 -13.16 -6.56
N THR A 253 14.86 -12.70 -6.92
CA THR A 253 15.49 -11.57 -6.24
C THR A 253 14.91 -10.26 -6.74
N GLY A 254 14.30 -9.47 -5.85
CA GLY A 254 13.98 -8.06 -6.02
C GLY A 254 14.93 -7.20 -5.20
N HIS A 255 14.84 -5.87 -5.32
CA HIS A 255 15.73 -4.97 -4.60
C HIS A 255 15.01 -3.73 -4.07
N ASN A 256 15.26 -3.40 -2.79
CA ASN A 256 15.08 -2.03 -2.33
C ASN A 256 16.16 -1.15 -2.96
N ILE A 257 15.79 0.05 -3.42
CA ILE A 257 16.75 1.04 -3.94
C ILE A 257 16.99 2.07 -2.84
N ILE A 258 18.24 2.26 -2.47
CA ILE A 258 18.62 3.06 -1.30
C ILE A 258 19.59 4.16 -1.74
N ALA A 259 19.25 5.40 -1.39
CA ALA A 259 20.16 6.54 -1.51
C ALA A 259 20.42 7.15 -0.13
N GLU A 260 21.58 7.78 0.08
CA GLU A 260 21.94 8.38 1.36
C GLU A 260 22.56 9.77 1.22
N ILE A 261 22.19 10.65 2.16
CA ILE A 261 22.96 11.86 2.50
C ILE A 261 23.52 11.64 3.89
N LYS A 262 24.84 11.44 3.97
CA LYS A 262 25.50 11.10 5.24
C LYS A 262 25.51 12.27 6.22
N GLY A 263 25.24 11.96 7.48
CA GLY A 263 25.25 12.94 8.57
C GLY A 263 26.65 13.49 8.86
N ALA A 264 26.73 14.79 9.12
CA ALA A 264 27.99 15.46 9.42
C ALA A 264 28.41 15.32 10.89
N GLN A 265 27.45 15.09 11.81
CA GLN A 265 27.70 15.09 13.24
C GLN A 265 27.43 13.71 13.89
N TYR A 266 26.35 13.04 13.49
CA TYR A 266 25.91 11.74 14.00
C TYR A 266 25.61 10.81 12.80
N PRO A 267 26.65 10.40 12.03
CA PRO A 267 26.45 9.62 10.82
C PRO A 267 25.88 8.21 11.06
N GLU A 268 25.99 7.69 12.27
CA GLU A 268 25.43 6.40 12.71
C GLU A 268 23.93 6.46 13.03
N GLU A 269 23.38 7.66 13.24
CA GLU A 269 21.94 7.85 13.47
C GLU A 269 21.23 8.06 12.13
N ILE A 270 20.27 7.16 11.83
CA ILE A 270 19.62 7.10 10.53
C ILE A 270 18.17 7.57 10.65
N ILE A 271 17.80 8.48 9.76
CA ILE A 271 16.42 8.87 9.46
C ILE A 271 16.08 8.22 8.12
N THR A 272 15.07 7.35 8.10
CA THR A 272 14.58 6.70 6.87
C THR A 272 13.39 7.46 6.33
N ILE A 273 13.37 7.72 5.01
CA ILE A 273 12.22 8.26 4.26
C ILE A 273 11.99 7.33 3.09
N GLY A 274 10.74 6.91 2.84
CA GLY A 274 10.46 5.97 1.78
C GLY A 274 9.02 5.96 1.28
N GLY A 275 8.84 5.16 0.24
CA GLY A 275 7.60 4.69 -0.36
C GLY A 275 7.90 3.43 -1.16
N HIS A 276 6.88 2.66 -1.57
CA HIS A 276 7.14 1.42 -2.29
C HIS A 276 7.19 1.61 -3.81
N LEU A 277 8.12 0.90 -4.43
CA LEU A 277 8.41 1.04 -5.86
C LEU A 277 7.48 0.18 -6.73
N ASP A 278 7.02 -0.95 -6.22
CA ASP A 278 6.08 -1.82 -6.95
C ASP A 278 4.67 -1.22 -7.01
N SER A 279 3.85 -1.75 -7.87
CA SER A 279 2.42 -1.44 -8.00
C SER A 279 1.70 -2.66 -8.56
N TRP A 280 0.37 -2.64 -8.55
CA TRP A 280 -0.40 -3.67 -9.25
C TRP A 280 -0.15 -3.62 -10.76
N ASP A 281 -0.30 -4.80 -11.37
CA ASP A 281 -0.09 -5.05 -12.80
C ASP A 281 -1.22 -4.52 -13.71
N VAL A 282 -2.32 -4.10 -13.14
CA VAL A 282 -3.54 -3.68 -13.85
C VAL A 282 -3.63 -2.17 -14.09
N ASN A 283 -2.74 -1.39 -13.50
CA ASN A 283 -2.71 0.06 -13.53
C ASN A 283 -1.28 0.58 -13.78
N GLU A 284 -1.09 1.88 -13.67
CA GLU A 284 0.22 2.53 -13.77
C GLU A 284 0.84 2.81 -12.39
N GLY A 285 0.06 2.63 -11.31
CA GLY A 285 0.49 2.90 -9.94
C GLY A 285 0.97 4.33 -9.74
N ALA A 286 0.11 5.30 -10.13
CA ALA A 286 0.45 6.72 -10.01
C ALA A 286 0.28 7.22 -8.58
N HIS A 287 -0.81 6.83 -7.93
CA HIS A 287 -1.07 7.15 -6.52
C HIS A 287 -0.52 6.07 -5.59
N ASP A 288 -0.58 4.81 -6.01
CA ASP A 288 -0.21 3.63 -5.23
C ASP A 288 0.98 2.87 -5.88
N ASP A 289 2.26 3.12 -5.55
CA ASP A 289 2.75 4.24 -4.75
C ASP A 289 3.76 5.11 -5.53
N GLY A 290 3.48 5.37 -6.82
CA GLY A 290 4.30 6.29 -7.61
C GLY A 290 4.44 7.66 -6.94
N ALA A 291 3.39 8.14 -6.27
CA ALA A 291 3.42 9.40 -5.54
C ALA A 291 4.45 9.39 -4.39
N GLY A 292 4.45 8.38 -3.53
CA GLY A 292 5.41 8.28 -2.43
C GLY A 292 6.84 8.06 -2.91
N VAL A 293 7.01 7.30 -4.00
CA VAL A 293 8.31 7.17 -4.68
C VAL A 293 8.87 8.53 -5.06
N VAL A 294 8.08 9.36 -5.78
CA VAL A 294 8.59 10.67 -6.22
C VAL A 294 8.67 11.69 -5.10
N HIS A 295 7.84 11.59 -4.05
CA HIS A 295 8.01 12.37 -2.82
C HIS A 295 9.37 12.08 -2.18
N THR A 296 9.73 10.80 -2.05
CA THR A 296 11.01 10.35 -1.47
C THR A 296 12.20 10.90 -2.28
N ILE A 297 12.15 10.80 -3.62
CA ILE A 297 13.19 11.28 -4.51
C ILE A 297 13.29 12.81 -4.46
N GLU A 298 12.16 13.51 -4.49
CA GLU A 298 12.11 14.98 -4.51
C GLU A 298 12.63 15.58 -3.20
N VAL A 299 12.36 14.96 -2.05
CA VAL A 299 12.94 15.38 -0.77
C VAL A 299 14.46 15.31 -0.82
N MET A 300 15.04 14.22 -1.35
CA MET A 300 16.49 14.09 -1.54
C MET A 300 17.03 15.18 -2.45
N ARG A 301 16.41 15.39 -3.63
CA ARG A 301 16.81 16.40 -4.60
C ARG A 301 16.80 17.80 -4.00
N ALA A 302 15.70 18.18 -3.34
CA ALA A 302 15.52 19.51 -2.80
C ALA A 302 16.49 19.82 -1.66
N LEU A 303 16.73 18.88 -0.74
CA LEU A 303 17.73 19.03 0.33
C LEU A 303 19.12 19.30 -0.26
N ARG A 304 19.48 18.59 -1.32
CA ARG A 304 20.76 18.81 -2.01
C ARG A 304 20.81 20.17 -2.72
N ALA A 305 19.74 20.52 -3.43
CA ALA A 305 19.67 21.79 -4.17
C ALA A 305 19.82 23.03 -3.26
N VAL A 306 19.24 22.96 -2.04
CA VAL A 306 19.40 24.05 -1.06
C VAL A 306 20.72 23.99 -0.27
N GLY A 307 21.58 22.98 -0.52
CA GLY A 307 22.86 22.80 0.15
C GLY A 307 22.75 22.37 1.62
N TYR A 308 21.67 21.63 1.96
CA TYR A 308 21.46 21.18 3.34
C TYR A 308 22.48 20.12 3.74
N GLN A 309 23.14 20.35 4.87
CA GLN A 309 24.04 19.40 5.49
C GLN A 309 23.38 18.81 6.73
N PRO A 310 22.85 17.58 6.64
CA PRO A 310 22.16 16.98 7.78
C PRO A 310 23.14 16.64 8.89
N LYS A 311 22.70 16.78 10.15
CA LYS A 311 23.49 16.32 11.32
C LYS A 311 23.54 14.80 11.39
N ARG A 312 22.47 14.15 10.96
CA ARG A 312 22.25 12.69 10.95
C ARG A 312 22.13 12.19 9.51
N THR A 313 22.42 10.94 9.29
CA THR A 313 22.23 10.32 7.97
C THR A 313 20.74 10.29 7.61
N ILE A 314 20.41 10.80 6.42
CA ILE A 314 19.07 10.63 5.84
C ILE A 314 19.18 9.57 4.75
N ARG A 315 18.40 8.50 4.89
CA ARG A 315 18.33 7.39 3.95
C ARG A 315 16.99 7.41 3.24
N PHE A 316 17.02 7.44 1.91
CA PHE A 316 15.88 7.43 1.02
C PHE A 316 15.72 6.02 0.46
N VAL A 317 14.57 5.41 0.65
CA VAL A 317 14.34 4.01 0.29
C VAL A 317 13.13 3.89 -0.61
N LEU A 318 13.31 3.29 -1.79
CA LEU A 318 12.22 2.81 -2.63
C LEU A 318 12.07 1.32 -2.32
N PHE A 319 11.04 0.97 -1.57
CA PHE A 319 10.82 -0.39 -1.09
C PHE A 319 10.32 -1.30 -2.20
N ALA A 320 10.66 -2.57 -2.12
CA ALA A 320 10.20 -3.59 -3.06
C ALA A 320 9.13 -4.47 -2.45
N ASN A 321 8.13 -4.86 -3.23
CA ASN A 321 7.14 -5.87 -2.87
C ASN A 321 6.28 -5.51 -1.66
N GLU A 322 5.75 -4.32 -1.59
CA GLU A 322 4.70 -3.96 -0.63
C GLU A 322 3.42 -4.73 -0.96
N GLU A 323 2.92 -4.61 -2.18
CA GLU A 323 1.59 -4.95 -2.68
C GLU A 323 1.15 -6.40 -2.42
N ASN A 324 2.08 -7.33 -2.53
CA ASN A 324 1.73 -8.73 -2.40
C ASN A 324 2.69 -9.55 -1.52
N GLY A 325 3.43 -8.87 -0.59
CA GLY A 325 4.33 -9.63 0.26
C GLY A 325 5.03 -8.89 1.39
N LEU A 326 5.19 -7.56 1.34
CA LEU A 326 5.96 -6.75 2.31
C LEU A 326 7.40 -7.26 2.52
N ARG A 327 8.01 -7.85 1.49
CA ARG A 327 9.32 -8.50 1.61
C ARG A 327 10.45 -7.49 1.68
N GLY A 328 10.34 -6.35 0.96
CA GLY A 328 11.34 -5.29 0.95
C GLY A 328 11.50 -4.63 2.31
N GLY A 329 10.41 -4.13 2.90
CA GLY A 329 10.41 -3.53 4.23
C GLY A 329 10.88 -4.51 5.32
N SER A 330 10.45 -5.78 5.23
CA SER A 330 10.88 -6.84 6.15
C SER A 330 12.38 -7.12 6.06
N ALA A 331 12.92 -7.24 4.84
CA ALA A 331 14.36 -7.47 4.61
C ALA A 331 15.20 -6.26 5.05
N TYR A 332 14.69 -5.04 4.82
CA TYR A 332 15.32 -3.80 5.24
C TYR A 332 15.50 -3.75 6.77
N ALA A 333 14.42 -4.01 7.50
CA ALA A 333 14.45 -4.01 8.97
C ALA A 333 15.28 -5.16 9.55
N ALA A 334 15.26 -6.34 8.92
CA ALA A 334 16.10 -7.46 9.33
C ALA A 334 17.59 -7.14 9.17
N ALA A 335 17.99 -6.61 8.02
CA ALA A 335 19.37 -6.19 7.78
C ALA A 335 19.83 -5.07 8.72
N ALA A 336 18.95 -4.10 9.01
CA ALA A 336 19.23 -3.04 9.98
C ALA A 336 19.49 -3.61 11.40
N LYS A 337 18.68 -4.59 11.82
CA LYS A 337 18.85 -5.29 13.09
C LYS A 337 20.17 -6.06 13.15
N ASP A 338 20.49 -6.83 12.12
CA ASP A 338 21.72 -7.64 12.04
C ASP A 338 22.98 -6.77 12.07
N LYS A 339 22.96 -5.62 11.37
CA LYS A 339 24.03 -4.63 11.35
C LYS A 339 24.05 -3.73 12.59
N LYS A 340 23.07 -3.86 13.50
CA LYS A 340 22.88 -3.01 14.68
C LYS A 340 22.80 -1.51 14.31
N GLU A 341 22.18 -1.21 13.18
CA GLU A 341 21.94 0.17 12.73
C GLU A 341 21.01 0.91 13.69
N LYS A 342 21.26 2.21 13.87
CA LYS A 342 20.49 3.07 14.78
C LYS A 342 19.48 3.90 13.98
N HIS A 343 18.34 3.32 13.68
CA HIS A 343 17.21 4.03 13.07
C HIS A 343 16.46 4.81 14.15
N ILE A 344 16.58 6.13 14.11
CA ILE A 344 15.98 7.03 15.14
C ILE A 344 14.61 7.54 14.75
N PHE A 345 14.25 7.46 13.46
CA PHE A 345 12.98 7.88 12.90
C PHE A 345 12.79 7.29 11.51
N ALA A 346 11.55 6.97 11.14
CA ALA A 346 11.20 6.56 9.79
C ALA A 346 9.90 7.24 9.34
N LEU A 347 9.85 7.69 8.09
CA LEU A 347 8.70 8.29 7.44
C LEU A 347 8.39 7.55 6.15
N GLU A 348 7.10 7.25 5.92
CA GLU A 348 6.61 6.67 4.68
C GLU A 348 5.51 7.54 4.08
N SER A 349 5.47 7.61 2.76
CA SER A 349 4.41 8.22 1.98
C SER A 349 3.80 7.14 1.09
N ASP A 350 2.57 6.71 1.41
CA ASP A 350 1.85 5.61 0.76
C ASP A 350 0.32 5.80 0.87
N GLU A 351 -0.14 7.04 0.61
CA GLU A 351 -1.57 7.37 0.61
C GLU A 351 -1.95 8.27 -0.57
N GLY A 352 -1.10 8.27 -1.63
CA GLY A 352 -1.32 9.01 -2.87
C GLY A 352 -0.82 10.45 -2.88
N GLY A 353 -0.92 11.08 -4.05
CA GLY A 353 -0.44 12.43 -4.34
C GLY A 353 -1.52 13.50 -4.21
N PHE A 354 -2.41 13.42 -3.22
CA PHE A 354 -3.47 14.40 -2.98
C PHE A 354 -3.00 15.56 -2.10
N THR A 355 -3.90 16.53 -1.85
CA THR A 355 -3.58 17.69 -1.02
C THR A 355 -3.08 17.29 0.37
N PRO A 356 -1.94 17.81 0.84
CA PRO A 356 -1.43 17.53 2.17
C PRO A 356 -2.45 17.85 3.27
N ARG A 357 -2.54 16.99 4.29
CA ARG A 357 -3.39 17.20 5.47
C ARG A 357 -2.63 17.10 6.77
N GLY A 358 -1.65 16.20 6.86
CA GLY A 358 -0.94 16.00 8.12
C GLY A 358 0.03 14.85 8.13
N PHE A 359 0.24 14.37 9.34
CA PHE A 359 1.09 13.22 9.61
C PHE A 359 0.47 12.35 10.69
N SER A 360 0.64 11.03 10.55
CA SER A 360 0.31 10.04 11.58
C SER A 360 1.57 9.55 12.26
N PHE A 361 1.45 9.02 13.49
CA PHE A 361 2.61 8.57 14.24
C PHE A 361 2.36 7.25 14.95
N THR A 362 3.40 6.41 14.98
CA THR A 362 3.57 5.33 15.95
C THR A 362 4.86 5.61 16.72
N ALA A 363 4.71 6.30 17.83
CA ALA A 363 5.83 6.78 18.66
C ALA A 363 5.40 6.98 20.11
N ALA A 364 6.38 7.17 21.01
CA ALA A 364 6.11 7.56 22.38
C ALA A 364 5.48 8.96 22.45
N PRO A 365 4.55 9.23 23.41
CA PRO A 365 3.78 10.47 23.47
C PRO A 365 4.64 11.74 23.46
N GLU A 366 5.80 11.73 24.10
CA GLU A 366 6.71 12.88 24.15
C GLU A 366 7.32 13.20 22.78
N LYS A 367 7.51 12.20 21.92
CA LYS A 367 7.99 12.39 20.54
C LYS A 367 6.89 12.96 19.65
N ILE A 368 5.66 12.49 19.82
CA ILE A 368 4.49 13.04 19.12
C ILE A 368 4.30 14.51 19.52
N ALA A 369 4.33 14.82 20.82
CA ALA A 369 4.25 16.19 21.31
C ALA A 369 5.38 17.08 20.77
N ALA A 370 6.58 16.53 20.59
CA ALA A 370 7.70 17.23 19.98
C ALA A 370 7.44 17.53 18.48
N ALA A 371 6.85 16.59 17.74
CA ALA A 371 6.47 16.79 16.34
C ALA A 371 5.34 17.86 16.21
N GLN A 372 4.33 17.79 17.06
CA GLN A 372 3.19 18.73 17.07
C GLN A 372 3.59 20.19 17.24
N ARG A 373 4.71 20.49 17.88
CA ARG A 373 5.25 21.85 17.99
C ARG A 373 5.60 22.50 16.64
N TRP A 374 5.85 21.67 15.61
CA TRP A 374 6.13 22.14 14.25
C TRP A 374 4.89 22.50 13.45
N LEU A 375 3.70 22.13 13.94
CA LEU A 375 2.43 22.35 13.23
C LEU A 375 2.21 23.82 12.83
N PRO A 376 2.49 24.84 13.69
CA PRO A 376 2.31 26.24 13.29
C PRO A 376 3.13 26.65 12.07
N LEU A 377 4.36 26.10 11.91
CA LEU A 377 5.23 26.36 10.77
C LEU A 377 4.81 25.62 9.50
N LEU A 378 4.11 24.49 9.64
CA LEU A 378 3.69 23.64 8.53
C LEU A 378 2.26 23.94 8.05
N LYS A 379 1.46 24.64 8.86
CA LYS A 379 0.10 25.08 8.48
C LYS A 379 0.02 25.80 7.13
N PRO A 380 0.92 26.78 6.81
CA PRO A 380 0.90 27.44 5.51
C PRO A 380 1.08 26.52 4.31
N TYR A 381 1.60 25.30 4.54
CA TYR A 381 1.88 24.29 3.52
C TYR A 381 0.85 23.15 3.50
N GLY A 382 -0.31 23.34 4.15
CA GLY A 382 -1.43 22.40 4.10
C GLY A 382 -1.51 21.41 5.26
N THR A 383 -0.52 21.36 6.15
CA THR A 383 -0.56 20.49 7.33
C THR A 383 -1.54 21.02 8.37
N THR A 384 -2.58 20.24 8.65
CA THR A 384 -3.65 20.62 9.60
C THR A 384 -3.73 19.70 10.80
N SER A 385 -3.14 18.50 10.74
CA SER A 385 -3.19 17.45 11.78
C SER A 385 -1.84 16.79 11.96
N MET A 386 -1.51 16.44 13.22
CA MET A 386 -0.35 15.64 13.64
C MET A 386 -0.71 14.77 14.85
N ASP A 387 -1.94 14.29 14.93
CA ASP A 387 -2.49 13.53 16.06
C ASP A 387 -3.04 12.16 15.67
N ASP A 388 -2.98 11.80 14.39
CA ASP A 388 -3.40 10.50 13.94
C ASP A 388 -2.40 9.39 14.31
N VAL A 389 -2.91 8.19 14.56
CA VAL A 389 -2.09 6.99 14.80
C VAL A 389 -1.82 6.31 13.46
N GLY A 390 -0.55 6.03 13.18
CA GLY A 390 -0.17 5.38 11.93
C GLY A 390 1.34 5.33 11.72
N GLY A 391 1.75 5.18 10.50
CA GLY A 391 3.14 5.07 10.07
C GLY A 391 3.18 4.71 8.60
N GLY A 392 3.52 3.47 8.29
CA GLY A 392 3.53 2.91 6.93
C GLY A 392 3.76 1.41 6.98
N ALA A 393 3.41 0.73 5.91
CA ALA A 393 3.50 -0.72 5.85
C ALA A 393 4.95 -1.20 5.78
N ASP A 394 5.78 -0.56 4.96
CA ASP A 394 7.18 -0.94 4.74
C ASP A 394 8.09 -0.55 5.90
N ILE A 395 7.82 0.55 6.57
CA ILE A 395 8.59 0.97 7.78
C ILE A 395 8.10 0.30 9.07
N GLY A 396 6.93 -0.31 9.06
CA GLY A 396 6.37 -1.04 10.21
C GLY A 396 7.33 -2.06 10.83
N PRO A 397 8.08 -2.86 10.05
CA PRO A 397 9.09 -3.77 10.58
C PRO A 397 10.22 -3.08 11.37
N LEU A 398 10.59 -1.84 11.06
CA LEU A 398 11.59 -1.09 11.84
C LEU A 398 11.10 -0.83 13.27
N ASN A 399 9.83 -0.49 13.46
CA ASN A 399 9.26 -0.34 14.79
C ASN A 399 9.23 -1.67 15.53
N ARG A 400 8.75 -2.74 14.91
CA ARG A 400 8.67 -4.07 15.55
C ARG A 400 10.04 -4.62 15.95
N ASN A 401 11.08 -4.38 15.15
CA ASN A 401 12.40 -4.98 15.33
C ASN A 401 13.37 -4.10 16.15
N LEU A 402 13.21 -2.77 16.07
CA LEU A 402 14.17 -1.79 16.57
C LEU A 402 13.54 -0.69 17.44
N ASN A 403 12.22 -0.72 17.67
CA ASN A 403 11.45 0.34 18.33
C ASN A 403 11.61 1.73 17.69
N THR A 404 11.87 1.75 16.38
CA THR A 404 11.98 3.00 15.61
C THR A 404 10.64 3.73 15.64
N PRO A 405 10.59 5.03 15.99
CA PRO A 405 9.40 5.85 15.80
C PRO A 405 9.02 5.96 14.35
N LEU A 406 7.74 5.79 14.04
CA LEU A 406 7.21 5.87 12.68
C LEU A 406 6.38 7.12 12.47
N CYS A 407 6.37 7.59 11.24
CA CYS A 407 5.55 8.68 10.73
C CYS A 407 4.99 8.30 9.37
N GLY A 408 3.69 8.52 9.16
CA GLY A 408 3.03 8.42 7.86
C GLY A 408 2.67 9.81 7.36
N PHE A 409 2.93 10.11 6.08
CA PHE A 409 2.42 11.31 5.46
C PHE A 409 0.94 11.11 5.11
N LEU A 410 0.10 12.07 5.50
CA LEU A 410 -1.35 12.02 5.28
C LEU A 410 -1.77 13.08 4.26
N PRO A 411 -2.06 12.71 3.01
CA PRO A 411 -2.80 13.56 2.08
C PRO A 411 -4.32 13.51 2.37
N ASP A 412 -5.11 14.20 1.56
CA ASP A 412 -6.57 14.10 1.59
C ASP A 412 -7.02 12.68 1.18
N PRO A 413 -7.60 11.87 2.08
CA PRO A 413 -7.86 10.47 1.82
C PRO A 413 -9.16 10.22 1.04
N GLN A 414 -9.97 11.26 0.77
CA GLN A 414 -11.35 11.09 0.29
C GLN A 414 -11.45 10.49 -1.12
N ARG A 415 -10.42 10.68 -1.94
CA ARG A 415 -10.38 10.18 -3.33
C ARG A 415 -9.41 9.02 -3.54
N TYR A 416 -8.58 8.70 -2.57
CA TYR A 416 -7.57 7.64 -2.73
C TYR A 416 -8.22 6.31 -3.11
N PHE A 417 -9.28 5.92 -2.40
CA PHE A 417 -10.00 4.67 -2.67
C PHE A 417 -10.89 4.71 -3.92
N ASP A 418 -10.95 5.81 -4.65
CA ASP A 418 -11.55 5.81 -5.99
C ASP A 418 -10.64 5.15 -7.03
N VAL A 419 -9.31 5.17 -6.80
CA VAL A 419 -8.29 4.68 -7.73
C VAL A 419 -7.43 3.55 -7.17
N HIS A 420 -7.27 3.47 -5.84
CA HIS A 420 -6.44 2.48 -5.15
C HIS A 420 -6.72 1.06 -5.61
N HIS A 421 -5.72 0.36 -6.15
CA HIS A 421 -5.79 -0.99 -6.70
C HIS A 421 -6.75 -1.16 -7.90
N ALA A 422 -7.16 -0.09 -8.56
CA ALA A 422 -8.02 -0.10 -9.73
C ALA A 422 -7.25 0.23 -11.02
N ARG A 423 -7.86 -0.06 -12.19
CA ARG A 423 -7.27 0.32 -13.48
C ARG A 423 -7.15 1.83 -13.66
N SER A 424 -7.91 2.58 -12.89
CA SER A 424 -7.97 4.05 -12.92
C SER A 424 -6.83 4.76 -12.18
N ASP A 425 -5.91 4.03 -11.53
CA ASP A 425 -4.68 4.61 -10.96
C ASP A 425 -3.61 4.82 -12.05
N VAL A 426 -3.74 5.99 -12.79
CA VAL A 426 -2.99 6.33 -14.01
C VAL A 426 -2.52 7.77 -14.00
#